data_eb4ef9b6736f8ddfbec77273f1ce8b30
#
_entry.id   eb4ef9b6736f8ddfbec77273f1ce8b30
#
_cell.length_a   1.000
_cell.length_b   1.000
_cell.length_c   1.000
_cell.angle_alpha   90.00
_cell.angle_beta   90.00
_cell.angle_gamma   90.00
#
_symmetry.space_group_name_H-M   'P 1'
#
loop_
_entity.id
_entity.type
_entity.pdbx_description
1 polymer ?
#
loop_
_entity_poly.entity_id
_entity_poly.type
_entity_poly.pdbx_seq_one_letter_code
_entity_poly.pdbx_strand_id
1 'polypeptide(L)'
;LDGSGKSTQAEKLARSLRAHGLSVTVTREPGGTSAGERIREVLLHSATSGLSPLTEMALMFASRAQHIHEVILPALAEGRIVLCDRFTDSTEAYQGGGRKLGSKAVLELHEILCDNLQPDLTILLDNDLAFSIERARRRNQKHKGARSERGSEKDENRFEQENRAFFGRVRHAYLAIAAREPGRVHVVNARGTPGETHADIMELVRKKLKI
;
A
#
# COMPACT_ATOMS: atom_id res chain seq x y z
N LEU A 1 5.14 -5.60 1.30
CA LEU A 1 6.38 -4.87 1.57
C LEU A 1 6.83 -4.10 0.34
N ASP A 2 7.72 -3.09 0.51
CA ASP A 2 8.31 -2.40 -0.63
C ASP A 2 9.25 -3.37 -1.38
N GLY A 3 9.32 -3.20 -2.71
CA GLY A 3 10.05 -4.15 -3.55
C GLY A 3 9.32 -5.45 -3.90
N SER A 4 8.09 -5.71 -3.38
CA SER A 4 7.33 -6.93 -3.68
C SER A 4 6.68 -6.97 -5.07
N GLY A 5 6.77 -5.88 -5.86
CA GLY A 5 6.20 -5.82 -7.20
C GLY A 5 4.80 -5.21 -7.29
N LYS A 6 4.27 -4.61 -6.21
CA LYS A 6 2.91 -4.03 -6.15
C LYS A 6 2.57 -3.12 -7.33
N SER A 7 3.37 -2.08 -7.57
CA SER A 7 3.08 -1.11 -8.62
C SER A 7 3.03 -1.74 -10.02
N THR A 8 3.94 -2.68 -10.30
CA THR A 8 3.93 -3.46 -11.56
C THR A 8 2.64 -4.27 -11.70
N GLN A 9 2.19 -4.91 -10.62
CA GLN A 9 0.97 -5.71 -10.64
C GLN A 9 -0.29 -4.83 -10.72
N ALA A 10 -0.32 -3.70 -10.04
CA ALA A 10 -1.42 -2.74 -10.14
C ALA A 10 -1.58 -2.20 -11.57
N GLU A 11 -0.49 -1.84 -12.25
CA GLU A 11 -0.50 -1.41 -13.65
C GLU A 11 -0.98 -2.52 -14.60
N LYS A 12 -0.49 -3.75 -14.41
CA LYS A 12 -0.92 -4.91 -15.22
C LYS A 12 -2.41 -5.19 -15.01
N LEU A 13 -2.87 -5.20 -13.76
CA LEU A 13 -4.25 -5.43 -13.40
C LEU A 13 -5.16 -4.35 -14.00
N ALA A 14 -4.80 -3.07 -13.86
CA ALA A 14 -5.57 -1.98 -14.45
C ALA A 14 -5.71 -2.12 -15.98
N ARG A 15 -4.62 -2.49 -16.68
CA ARG A 15 -4.66 -2.75 -18.13
C ARG A 15 -5.58 -3.91 -18.48
N SER A 16 -5.48 -5.01 -17.75
CA SER A 16 -6.32 -6.19 -17.98
C SER A 16 -7.80 -5.90 -17.76
N LEU A 17 -8.16 -5.19 -16.69
CA LEU A 17 -9.55 -4.82 -16.40
C LEU A 17 -10.12 -3.86 -17.46
N ARG A 18 -9.33 -2.87 -17.89
CA ARG A 18 -9.72 -1.96 -18.98
C ARG A 18 -9.92 -2.70 -20.31
N ALA A 19 -9.10 -3.69 -20.60
CA ALA A 19 -9.26 -4.54 -21.78
C ALA A 19 -10.56 -5.39 -21.74
N HIS A 20 -11.11 -5.62 -20.56
CA HIS A 20 -12.45 -6.22 -20.36
C HIS A 20 -13.58 -5.18 -20.35
N GLY A 21 -13.33 -3.94 -20.76
CA GLY A 21 -14.34 -2.89 -20.83
C GLY A 21 -14.70 -2.22 -19.48
N LEU A 22 -13.93 -2.49 -18.42
CA LEU A 22 -14.21 -1.96 -17.09
C LEU A 22 -13.53 -0.60 -16.90
N SER A 23 -14.25 0.34 -16.26
CA SER A 23 -13.69 1.63 -15.85
C SER A 23 -12.88 1.47 -14.57
N VAL A 24 -11.61 1.92 -14.58
CA VAL A 24 -10.67 1.70 -13.46
C VAL A 24 -9.99 3.00 -13.07
N THR A 25 -10.12 3.35 -11.80
CA THR A 25 -9.33 4.38 -11.11
C THR A 25 -8.16 3.72 -10.39
N VAL A 26 -6.93 4.16 -10.68
CA VAL A 26 -5.72 3.68 -10.00
C VAL A 26 -5.21 4.77 -9.08
N THR A 27 -5.00 4.44 -7.82
CA THR A 27 -4.58 5.38 -6.79
C THR A 27 -3.66 4.72 -5.77
N ARG A 28 -3.18 5.47 -4.76
CA ARG A 28 -2.25 4.97 -3.74
C ARG A 28 -2.37 5.73 -2.44
N GLU A 29 -1.92 5.12 -1.36
CA GLU A 29 -1.77 5.74 -0.04
C GLU A 29 -0.36 5.54 0.57
N PRO A 30 0.11 6.52 1.38
CA PRO A 30 -0.43 7.86 1.51
C PRO A 30 -0.28 8.65 0.22
N GLY A 31 -1.22 9.59 -0.04
CA GLY A 31 -1.25 10.38 -1.26
C GLY A 31 -2.60 10.35 -1.97
N GLY A 32 -2.59 10.49 -3.29
CA GLY A 32 -3.78 10.43 -4.14
C GLY A 32 -4.59 11.73 -4.22
N THR A 33 -4.31 12.72 -3.38
CA THR A 33 -4.91 14.06 -3.40
C THR A 33 -3.84 15.11 -3.18
N SER A 34 -4.11 16.39 -3.48
CA SER A 34 -3.14 17.46 -3.26
C SER A 34 -2.69 17.55 -1.79
N ALA A 35 -3.64 17.47 -0.86
CA ALA A 35 -3.33 17.45 0.58
C ALA A 35 -2.60 16.15 0.98
N GLY A 36 -3.07 15.01 0.47
CA GLY A 36 -2.45 13.70 0.72
C GLY A 36 -1.00 13.61 0.25
N GLU A 37 -0.64 14.21 -0.89
CA GLU A 37 0.73 14.24 -1.39
C GLU A 37 1.65 15.08 -0.48
N ARG A 38 1.19 16.19 0.09
CA ARG A 38 1.95 16.97 1.07
C ARG A 38 2.17 16.19 2.37
N ILE A 39 1.14 15.49 2.83
CA ILE A 39 1.25 14.60 4.00
C ILE A 39 2.24 13.47 3.70
N ARG A 40 2.20 12.90 2.50
CA ARG A 40 3.15 11.88 2.03
C ARG A 40 4.60 12.38 2.11
N GLU A 41 4.86 13.61 1.69
CA GLU A 41 6.20 14.21 1.80
C GLU A 41 6.68 14.22 3.26
N VAL A 42 5.85 14.67 4.19
CA VAL A 42 6.18 14.65 5.64
C VAL A 42 6.42 13.21 6.12
N LEU A 43 5.57 12.26 5.73
CA LEU A 43 5.63 10.87 6.19
C LEU A 43 6.86 10.10 5.68
N LEU A 44 7.26 10.33 4.44
CA LEU A 44 8.23 9.47 3.75
C LEU A 44 9.61 10.10 3.62
N HIS A 45 9.75 11.41 3.77
CA HIS A 45 11.04 12.09 3.61
C HIS A 45 12.02 11.66 4.71
N SER A 46 13.26 11.29 4.32
CA SER A 46 14.27 10.80 5.26
C SER A 46 14.68 11.83 6.33
N ALA A 47 14.64 13.12 5.98
CA ALA A 47 14.93 14.20 6.92
C ALA A 47 13.84 14.38 8.00
N THR A 48 12.64 13.83 7.82
CA THR A 48 11.58 13.82 8.84
C THR A 48 11.80 12.65 9.82
N SER A 49 13.03 12.50 10.29
CA SER A 49 13.36 11.54 11.35
C SER A 49 12.77 12.04 12.68
N GLY A 50 12.28 11.10 13.50
CA GLY A 50 11.77 11.44 14.84
C GLY A 50 10.25 11.64 14.94
N LEU A 51 9.48 11.36 13.89
CA LEU A 51 8.03 11.27 14.07
C LEU A 51 7.70 10.19 15.09
N SER A 52 6.88 10.54 16.09
CA SER A 52 6.35 9.53 17.01
C SER A 52 5.48 8.53 16.26
N PRO A 53 5.39 7.27 16.69
CA PRO A 53 4.49 6.28 16.07
C PRO A 53 3.04 6.76 15.98
N LEU A 54 2.54 7.49 16.97
CA LEU A 54 1.19 8.05 16.97
C LEU A 54 1.04 9.17 15.94
N THR A 55 2.01 10.08 15.83
CA THR A 55 2.02 11.13 14.80
C THR A 55 2.04 10.52 13.39
N GLU A 56 2.87 9.49 13.19
CA GLU A 56 2.94 8.74 11.91
C GLU A 56 1.57 8.15 11.56
N MET A 57 0.91 7.48 12.51
CA MET A 57 -0.41 6.90 12.33
C MET A 57 -1.49 7.96 12.05
N ALA A 58 -1.49 9.05 12.80
CA ALA A 58 -2.44 10.16 12.63
C ALA A 58 -2.34 10.78 11.22
N LEU A 59 -1.12 11.01 10.73
CA LEU A 59 -0.88 11.51 9.38
C LEU A 59 -1.33 10.52 8.29
N MET A 60 -1.15 9.21 8.49
CA MET A 60 -1.67 8.19 7.58
C MET A 60 -3.20 8.28 7.46
N PHE A 61 -3.90 8.43 8.58
CA PHE A 61 -5.35 8.56 8.59
C PHE A 61 -5.84 9.91 8.04
N ALA A 62 -5.15 11.01 8.32
CA ALA A 62 -5.47 12.31 7.73
C ALA A 62 -5.39 12.27 6.18
N SER A 63 -4.32 11.67 5.64
CA SER A 63 -4.18 11.46 4.20
C SER A 63 -5.30 10.58 3.65
N ARG A 64 -5.65 9.49 4.34
CA ARG A 64 -6.69 8.52 3.93
C ARG A 64 -8.08 9.14 3.93
N ALA A 65 -8.46 9.86 4.99
CA ALA A 65 -9.77 10.49 5.07
C ALA A 65 -10.00 11.45 3.88
N GLN A 66 -9.01 12.27 3.54
CA GLN A 66 -9.06 13.15 2.38
C GLN A 66 -9.15 12.36 1.06
N HIS A 67 -8.37 11.28 0.94
CA HIS A 67 -8.34 10.43 -0.25
C HIS A 67 -9.67 9.69 -0.46
N ILE A 68 -10.28 9.18 0.59
CA ILE A 68 -11.62 8.58 0.53
C ILE A 68 -12.63 9.59 -0.01
N HIS A 69 -12.65 10.79 0.56
CA HIS A 69 -13.63 11.83 0.20
C HIS A 69 -13.45 12.35 -1.23
N GLU A 70 -12.23 12.64 -1.66
CA GLU A 70 -11.97 13.28 -2.96
C GLU A 70 -11.85 12.31 -4.13
N VAL A 71 -11.45 11.05 -3.88
CA VAL A 71 -11.10 10.13 -4.96
C VAL A 71 -11.89 8.83 -4.90
N ILE A 72 -11.89 8.14 -3.74
CA ILE A 72 -12.44 6.78 -3.69
C ILE A 72 -13.97 6.81 -3.81
N LEU A 73 -14.67 7.55 -2.94
CA LEU A 73 -16.13 7.61 -2.96
C LEU A 73 -16.69 8.15 -4.28
N PRO A 74 -16.16 9.24 -4.88
CA PRO A 74 -16.60 9.69 -6.19
C PRO A 74 -16.41 8.65 -7.28
N ALA A 75 -15.26 7.96 -7.31
CA ALA A 75 -15.01 6.92 -8.31
C ALA A 75 -15.96 5.73 -8.15
N LEU A 76 -16.25 5.30 -6.92
CA LEU A 76 -17.22 4.24 -6.64
C LEU A 76 -18.64 4.67 -7.02
N ALA A 77 -19.03 5.91 -6.76
CA ALA A 77 -20.34 6.46 -7.17
C ALA A 77 -20.52 6.48 -8.71
N GLU A 78 -19.42 6.62 -9.46
CA GLU A 78 -19.41 6.50 -10.93
C GLU A 78 -19.38 5.02 -11.42
N GLY A 79 -19.46 4.05 -10.53
CA GLY A 79 -19.40 2.62 -10.88
C GLY A 79 -18.00 2.16 -11.32
N ARG A 80 -16.94 2.88 -10.96
CA ARG A 80 -15.57 2.51 -11.28
C ARG A 80 -15.01 1.48 -10.31
N ILE A 81 -14.12 0.65 -10.80
CA ILE A 81 -13.26 -0.16 -9.92
C ILE A 81 -12.12 0.73 -9.42
N VAL A 82 -11.92 0.75 -8.11
CA VAL A 82 -10.80 1.47 -7.49
C VAL A 82 -9.68 0.48 -7.15
N LEU A 83 -8.51 0.65 -7.77
CA LEU A 83 -7.28 -0.07 -7.43
C LEU A 83 -6.39 0.85 -6.59
N CYS A 84 -6.28 0.58 -5.31
CA CYS A 84 -5.49 1.36 -4.37
C CYS A 84 -4.22 0.59 -3.94
N ASP A 85 -3.03 1.15 -4.22
CA ASP A 85 -1.77 0.62 -3.66
C ASP A 85 -1.68 1.08 -2.20
N ARG A 86 -1.93 0.17 -1.28
CA ARG A 86 -2.06 0.32 0.17
C ARG A 86 -3.38 0.98 0.61
N PHE A 87 -3.89 0.50 1.72
CA PHE A 87 -5.04 1.03 2.44
C PHE A 87 -4.88 0.72 3.94
N THR A 88 -5.96 0.64 4.72
CA THR A 88 -5.93 0.46 6.19
C THR A 88 -5.11 -0.75 6.65
N ASP A 89 -5.16 -1.87 5.93
CA ASP A 89 -4.34 -3.05 6.23
C ASP A 89 -2.83 -2.71 6.28
N SER A 90 -2.38 -1.75 5.46
CA SER A 90 -0.98 -1.30 5.51
C SER A 90 -0.68 -0.51 6.79
N THR A 91 -1.61 0.32 7.27
CA THR A 91 -1.46 1.05 8.54
C THR A 91 -1.49 0.07 9.72
N GLU A 92 -2.39 -0.92 9.69
CA GLU A 92 -2.41 -1.97 10.71
C GLU A 92 -1.09 -2.75 10.76
N ALA A 93 -0.53 -3.10 9.60
CA ALA A 93 0.73 -3.82 9.55
C ALA A 93 1.94 -2.96 9.95
N TYR A 94 2.05 -1.72 9.46
CA TYR A 94 3.22 -0.88 9.70
C TYR A 94 3.16 -0.18 11.06
N GLN A 95 2.06 0.52 11.37
CA GLN A 95 1.92 1.26 12.63
C GLN A 95 1.44 0.33 13.76
N GLY A 96 0.44 -0.50 13.49
CA GLY A 96 -0.05 -1.49 14.46
C GLY A 96 1.00 -2.51 14.83
N GLY A 97 1.51 -3.25 13.85
CA GLY A 97 2.52 -4.31 14.05
C GLY A 97 3.94 -3.78 14.14
N GLY A 98 4.42 -3.08 13.12
CA GLY A 98 5.79 -2.58 12.99
C GLY A 98 6.17 -1.64 14.12
N ARG A 99 5.39 -0.60 14.37
CA ARG A 99 5.55 0.39 15.46
C ARG A 99 5.00 -0.10 16.81
N LYS A 100 4.34 -1.26 16.85
CA LYS A 100 3.78 -1.87 18.07
C LYS A 100 2.65 -1.07 18.74
N LEU A 101 1.89 -0.29 17.97
CA LEU A 101 0.71 0.42 18.47
C LEU A 101 -0.50 -0.50 18.69
N GLY A 102 -0.48 -1.70 18.10
CA GLY A 102 -1.57 -2.67 18.15
C GLY A 102 -2.65 -2.41 17.10
N SER A 103 -3.35 -3.47 16.71
CA SER A 103 -4.44 -3.40 15.71
C SER A 103 -5.63 -2.59 16.21
N LYS A 104 -5.95 -2.67 17.51
CA LYS A 104 -7.12 -2.01 18.10
C LYS A 104 -7.13 -0.50 17.81
N ALA A 105 -6.04 0.21 18.11
CA ALA A 105 -5.94 1.65 17.89
C ALA A 105 -6.09 2.04 16.41
N VAL A 106 -5.58 1.20 15.50
CA VAL A 106 -5.72 1.42 14.04
C VAL A 106 -7.17 1.25 13.60
N LEU A 107 -7.85 0.21 14.06
CA LEU A 107 -9.22 -0.09 13.68
C LEU A 107 -10.22 0.94 14.26
N GLU A 108 -10.01 1.41 15.48
CA GLU A 108 -10.81 2.50 16.09
C GLU A 108 -10.68 3.81 15.27
N LEU A 109 -9.47 4.19 14.86
CA LEU A 109 -9.28 5.35 13.98
C LEU A 109 -9.87 5.15 12.59
N HIS A 110 -9.84 3.93 12.07
CA HIS A 110 -10.46 3.60 10.78
C HIS A 110 -11.98 3.75 10.84
N GLU A 111 -12.61 3.29 11.92
CA GLU A 111 -14.03 3.48 12.15
C GLU A 111 -14.40 4.96 12.20
N ILE A 112 -13.69 5.76 12.99
CA ILE A 112 -14.00 7.18 13.22
C ILE A 112 -13.73 8.04 11.97
N LEU A 113 -12.59 7.83 11.29
CA LEU A 113 -12.09 8.74 10.25
C LEU A 113 -12.39 8.27 8.83
N CYS A 114 -12.76 7.01 8.65
CA CYS A 114 -12.96 6.38 7.35
C CYS A 114 -14.33 5.69 7.22
N ASP A 115 -15.23 5.91 8.19
CA ASP A 115 -16.56 5.28 8.23
C ASP A 115 -16.50 3.76 7.98
N ASN A 116 -15.45 3.14 8.51
CA ASN A 116 -15.15 1.72 8.34
C ASN A 116 -15.18 1.21 6.88
N LEU A 117 -14.90 2.08 5.91
CA LEU A 117 -14.84 1.71 4.49
C LEU A 117 -13.81 0.60 4.27
N GLN A 118 -14.24 -0.56 3.80
CA GLN A 118 -13.37 -1.70 3.54
C GLN A 118 -13.25 -1.99 2.05
N PRO A 119 -12.07 -2.40 1.56
CA PRO A 119 -11.96 -2.91 0.20
C PRO A 119 -12.67 -4.27 0.08
N ASP A 120 -13.32 -4.51 -1.06
CA ASP A 120 -13.96 -5.79 -1.37
C ASP A 120 -12.97 -6.94 -1.51
N LEU A 121 -11.74 -6.64 -1.91
CA LEU A 121 -10.65 -7.58 -2.12
C LEU A 121 -9.32 -6.91 -1.80
N THR A 122 -8.52 -7.51 -0.94
CA THR A 122 -7.13 -7.15 -0.71
C THR A 122 -6.22 -8.27 -1.21
N ILE A 123 -5.27 -7.93 -2.07
CA ILE A 123 -4.24 -8.85 -2.56
C ILE A 123 -2.94 -8.57 -1.82
N LEU A 124 -2.52 -9.51 -0.98
CA LEU A 124 -1.26 -9.45 -0.26
C LEU A 124 -0.19 -10.18 -1.05
N LEU A 125 0.72 -9.44 -1.67
CA LEU A 125 1.88 -10.02 -2.35
C LEU A 125 2.92 -10.42 -1.31
N ASP A 126 3.03 -11.73 -1.04
CA ASP A 126 4.05 -12.27 -0.14
C ASP A 126 5.29 -12.68 -0.93
N ASN A 127 6.42 -12.11 -0.53
CA ASN A 127 7.73 -12.41 -1.09
C ASN A 127 8.74 -12.62 0.03
N ASP A 128 9.90 -13.17 -0.30
CA ASP A 128 11.01 -13.27 0.64
C ASP A 128 11.38 -11.89 1.18
N LEU A 129 11.49 -11.80 2.52
CA LEU A 129 11.75 -10.54 3.21
C LEU A 129 13.10 -9.94 2.80
N ALA A 130 14.15 -10.77 2.72
CA ALA A 130 15.48 -10.32 2.38
C ALA A 130 15.53 -9.81 0.93
N PHE A 131 14.88 -10.54 0.01
CA PHE A 131 14.78 -10.17 -1.40
C PHE A 131 14.00 -8.86 -1.59
N SER A 132 12.88 -8.68 -0.87
CA SER A 132 12.08 -7.45 -0.95
C SER A 132 12.85 -6.22 -0.45
N ILE A 133 13.54 -6.34 0.69
CA ILE A 133 14.38 -5.26 1.25
C ILE A 133 15.52 -4.91 0.29
N GLU A 134 16.19 -5.90 -0.28
CA GLU A 134 17.29 -5.67 -1.22
C GLU A 134 16.81 -4.98 -2.50
N ARG A 135 15.69 -5.41 -3.07
CA ARG A 135 15.10 -4.75 -4.25
C ARG A 135 14.72 -3.30 -3.98
N ALA A 136 14.11 -3.02 -2.82
CA ALA A 136 13.78 -1.66 -2.43
C ALA A 136 15.04 -0.80 -2.33
N ARG A 137 16.10 -1.28 -1.66
CA ARG A 137 17.39 -0.58 -1.54
C ARG A 137 18.06 -0.33 -2.89
N ARG A 138 18.09 -1.33 -3.79
CA ARG A 138 18.67 -1.19 -5.14
C ARG A 138 17.92 -0.17 -5.98
N ARG A 139 16.59 -0.12 -5.90
CA ARG A 139 15.78 0.89 -6.59
C ARG A 139 16.20 2.30 -6.16
N ASN A 140 16.34 2.54 -4.87
CA ASN A 140 16.72 3.83 -4.33
C ASN A 140 18.15 4.25 -4.69
N GLN A 141 19.10 3.29 -4.73
CA GLN A 141 20.46 3.58 -5.19
C GLN A 141 20.49 4.03 -6.66
N LYS A 142 19.71 3.41 -7.55
CA LYS A 142 19.58 3.82 -8.95
C LYS A 142 19.00 5.22 -9.09
N HIS A 143 18.02 5.58 -8.26
CA HIS A 143 17.45 6.92 -8.24
C HIS A 143 18.43 7.97 -7.70
N LYS A 144 19.29 7.64 -6.73
CA LYS A 144 20.35 8.55 -6.26
C LYS A 144 21.41 8.85 -7.33
N GLY A 145 21.79 7.87 -8.14
CA GLY A 145 22.76 8.04 -9.25
C GLY A 145 22.24 8.91 -10.39
N ALA A 146 20.95 8.86 -10.71
CA ALA A 146 20.31 9.68 -11.74
C ALA A 146 19.93 11.11 -11.27
N ARG A 147 20.00 11.37 -9.96
CA ARG A 147 19.56 12.61 -9.30
C ARG A 147 20.63 13.69 -9.16
N SER A 148 21.88 13.43 -9.48
CA SER A 148 22.96 14.42 -9.32
C SER A 148 22.84 15.63 -10.28
N GLU A 149 21.94 15.56 -11.27
CA GLU A 149 21.82 16.61 -12.30
C GLU A 149 20.51 17.42 -12.28
N ARG A 150 19.52 17.05 -11.41
CA ARG A 150 18.26 17.81 -11.31
C ARG A 150 17.90 18.05 -9.86
N GLY A 151 17.95 19.31 -9.44
CA GLY A 151 17.70 19.74 -8.07
C GLY A 151 16.38 19.25 -7.47
N SER A 152 16.42 18.97 -6.16
CA SER A 152 15.28 18.79 -5.26
C SER A 152 14.24 17.74 -5.67
N GLU A 153 14.57 16.46 -5.61
CA GLU A 153 13.57 15.40 -5.72
C GLU A 153 13.44 14.57 -4.44
N LYS A 154 12.18 14.18 -4.18
CA LYS A 154 11.61 13.56 -3.00
C LYS A 154 12.42 12.33 -2.52
N ASP A 155 13.15 12.48 -1.42
CA ASP A 155 13.78 11.37 -0.72
C ASP A 155 12.73 10.65 0.16
N GLU A 156 12.00 9.71 -0.41
CA GLU A 156 10.96 8.95 0.27
C GLU A 156 11.48 7.65 0.90
N ASN A 157 12.62 7.68 1.57
CA ASN A 157 13.34 6.50 2.05
C ASN A 157 13.17 6.20 3.55
N ARG A 158 12.38 6.96 4.28
CA ARG A 158 12.31 6.86 5.75
C ARG A 158 11.98 5.45 6.25
N PHE A 159 11.00 4.78 5.65
CA PHE A 159 10.68 3.40 6.05
C PHE A 159 11.72 2.38 5.61
N GLU A 160 12.42 2.61 4.50
CA GLU A 160 13.44 1.67 4.03
C GLU A 160 14.70 1.65 4.89
N GLN A 161 14.88 2.66 5.76
CA GLN A 161 15.94 2.73 6.76
C GLN A 161 15.64 1.86 7.99
N GLU A 162 14.41 1.35 8.13
CA GLU A 162 14.03 0.47 9.22
C GLU A 162 14.81 -0.86 9.20
N ASN A 163 14.95 -1.46 10.36
CA ASN A 163 15.69 -2.69 10.51
C ASN A 163 14.87 -3.93 10.11
N ARG A 164 15.57 -5.05 9.96
CA ARG A 164 14.95 -6.34 9.57
C ARG A 164 13.87 -6.80 10.56
N ALA A 165 14.04 -6.52 11.85
CA ALA A 165 13.06 -6.91 12.87
C ALA A 165 11.74 -6.14 12.72
N PHE A 166 11.80 -4.86 12.33
CA PHE A 166 10.61 -4.07 12.00
C PHE A 166 9.83 -4.70 10.85
N PHE A 167 10.50 -4.99 9.73
CA PHE A 167 9.85 -5.61 8.57
C PHE A 167 9.36 -7.03 8.86
N GLY A 168 10.02 -7.77 9.75
CA GLY A 168 9.54 -9.06 10.24
C GLY A 168 8.18 -8.93 10.95
N ARG A 169 8.03 -7.94 11.83
CA ARG A 169 6.75 -7.65 12.49
C ARG A 169 5.67 -7.19 11.51
N VAL A 170 6.03 -6.34 10.54
CA VAL A 170 5.10 -5.89 9.50
C VAL A 170 4.57 -7.07 8.69
N ARG A 171 5.46 -7.98 8.24
CA ARG A 171 5.04 -9.18 7.50
C ARG A 171 4.14 -10.08 8.35
N HIS A 172 4.52 -10.31 9.61
CA HIS A 172 3.71 -11.10 10.55
C HIS A 172 2.30 -10.50 10.72
N ALA A 173 2.20 -9.18 10.89
CA ALA A 173 0.92 -8.50 11.00
C ALA A 173 0.05 -8.65 9.74
N TYR A 174 0.62 -8.50 8.54
CA TYR A 174 -0.12 -8.75 7.30
C TYR A 174 -0.66 -10.18 7.21
N LEU A 175 0.13 -11.18 7.59
CA LEU A 175 -0.31 -12.58 7.58
C LEU A 175 -1.39 -12.83 8.64
N ALA A 176 -1.31 -12.17 9.80
CA ALA A 176 -2.36 -12.22 10.82
C ALA A 176 -3.67 -11.60 10.32
N ILE A 177 -3.61 -10.47 9.60
CA ILE A 177 -4.79 -9.86 8.95
C ILE A 177 -5.40 -10.82 7.94
N ALA A 178 -4.59 -11.44 7.08
CA ALA A 178 -5.07 -12.40 6.09
C ALA A 178 -5.72 -13.63 6.73
N ALA A 179 -5.18 -14.10 7.85
CA ALA A 179 -5.77 -15.21 8.62
C ALA A 179 -7.09 -14.81 9.31
N ARG A 180 -7.21 -13.57 9.77
CA ARG A 180 -8.42 -13.02 10.39
C ARG A 180 -9.55 -12.77 9.38
N GLU A 181 -9.19 -12.37 8.15
CA GLU A 181 -10.15 -11.93 7.12
C GLU A 181 -9.99 -12.70 5.80
N PRO A 182 -10.09 -14.05 5.79
CA PRO A 182 -9.80 -14.87 4.61
C PRO A 182 -10.78 -14.66 3.46
N GLY A 183 -11.97 -14.12 3.72
CA GLY A 183 -12.96 -13.77 2.69
C GLY A 183 -12.61 -12.50 1.90
N ARG A 184 -11.74 -11.64 2.44
CA ARG A 184 -11.37 -10.35 1.86
C ARG A 184 -9.90 -10.29 1.48
N VAL A 185 -8.99 -10.85 2.31
CA VAL A 185 -7.54 -10.72 2.16
C VAL A 185 -6.93 -12.02 1.67
N HIS A 186 -6.41 -12.00 0.46
CA HIS A 186 -5.81 -13.17 -0.20
C HIS A 186 -4.30 -13.02 -0.36
N VAL A 187 -3.55 -14.02 0.11
CA VAL A 187 -2.09 -14.06 -0.03
C VAL A 187 -1.73 -14.66 -1.39
N VAL A 188 -0.99 -13.91 -2.19
CA VAL A 188 -0.44 -14.36 -3.47
C VAL A 188 1.07 -14.48 -3.36
N ASN A 189 1.61 -15.63 -3.76
CA ASN A 189 3.05 -15.85 -3.82
C ASN A 189 3.67 -15.02 -4.95
N ALA A 190 4.50 -14.05 -4.59
CA ALA A 190 5.15 -13.15 -5.54
C ALA A 190 6.64 -13.48 -5.78
N ARG A 191 7.06 -14.74 -5.55
CA ARG A 191 8.43 -15.22 -5.81
C ARG A 191 8.68 -15.61 -7.26
N GLY A 192 7.60 -15.89 -7.99
CA GLY A 192 7.65 -16.23 -9.42
C GLY A 192 7.88 -15.02 -10.33
N THR A 193 7.69 -15.23 -11.62
CA THR A 193 7.74 -14.17 -12.62
C THR A 193 6.58 -13.18 -12.44
N PRO A 194 6.70 -11.94 -12.92
CA PRO A 194 5.60 -11.00 -12.92
C PRO A 194 4.37 -11.49 -13.70
N GLY A 195 4.54 -12.40 -14.65
CA GLY A 195 3.45 -12.99 -15.43
C GLY A 195 2.66 -14.01 -14.60
N GLU A 196 3.33 -14.94 -13.95
CA GLU A 196 2.72 -15.92 -13.05
C GLU A 196 1.96 -15.25 -11.91
N THR A 197 2.62 -14.32 -11.21
CA THR A 197 1.97 -13.53 -10.15
C THR A 197 0.72 -12.81 -10.67
N HIS A 198 0.77 -12.28 -11.90
CA HIS A 198 -0.39 -11.61 -12.51
C HIS A 198 -1.52 -12.59 -12.83
N ALA A 199 -1.22 -13.81 -13.28
CA ALA A 199 -2.23 -14.84 -13.54
C ALA A 199 -2.99 -15.20 -12.25
N ASP A 200 -2.28 -15.44 -11.16
CA ASP A 200 -2.88 -15.72 -9.84
C ASP A 200 -3.79 -14.55 -9.36
N ILE A 201 -3.33 -13.30 -9.53
CA ILE A 201 -4.13 -12.12 -9.21
C ILE A 201 -5.39 -12.06 -10.04
N MET A 202 -5.28 -12.30 -11.36
CA MET A 202 -6.43 -12.25 -12.27
C MET A 202 -7.47 -13.33 -11.97
N GLU A 203 -7.05 -14.51 -11.52
CA GLU A 203 -7.98 -15.55 -11.09
C GLU A 203 -8.85 -15.08 -9.91
N LEU A 204 -8.22 -14.52 -8.87
CA LEU A 204 -8.93 -13.97 -7.71
C LEU A 204 -9.90 -12.84 -8.11
N VAL A 205 -9.44 -11.92 -8.95
CA VAL A 205 -10.23 -10.76 -9.39
C VAL A 205 -11.40 -11.20 -10.26
N ARG A 206 -11.20 -12.12 -11.19
CA ARG A 206 -12.29 -12.68 -12.01
C ARG A 206 -13.38 -13.34 -11.17
N LYS A 207 -12.97 -14.14 -10.19
CA LYS A 207 -13.91 -14.77 -9.25
C LYS A 207 -14.70 -13.73 -8.45
N LYS A 208 -14.05 -12.66 -8.00
CA LYS A 208 -14.70 -11.59 -7.23
C LYS A 208 -15.67 -10.77 -8.09
N LEU A 209 -15.27 -10.39 -9.30
CA LEU A 209 -16.05 -9.55 -10.22
C LEU A 209 -17.03 -10.35 -11.08
N LYS A 210 -16.94 -11.69 -11.08
CA LYS A 210 -17.76 -12.60 -11.93
C LYS A 210 -17.61 -12.32 -13.43
N ILE A 211 -16.37 -12.10 -13.89
CA ILE A 211 -15.99 -11.81 -15.28
C ILE A 211 -15.09 -12.92 -15.86
#